data_c0e4642d13cc2a6a8a06b990276be62b
#
_entry.id   c0e4642d13cc2a6a8a06b990276be62b
#
_cell.length_a   1.000
_cell.length_b   1.000
_cell.length_c   1.000
_cell.angle_alpha   90.00
_cell.angle_beta   90.00
_cell.angle_gamma   90.00
#
_symmetry.space_group_name_H-M   'P 1'
#
loop_
_entity.id
_entity.type
_entity.pdbx_description
1 polymer ?
#
loop_
_entity_poly.entity_id
_entity_poly.type
_entity_poly.pdbx_seq_one_letter_code
_entity_poly.pdbx_strand_id
1 'polypeptide(L)'
;MQFVYHENAGATLLHVELRAYEHLFKVRRLGVGDVSTWRTLGDAWLHTYCVESIGKKEAILKLEKSDDLPCVPLKNVHLAWGVIDPKIIEKTLPMLNELGVSKISFVYADFSQKNHKLDYERMRRIVINSCQQCGRTAMMVLEEFASVRAYLEAYPKTRVVDFCETPLDAGCSEGSYLIGPEGGFSSKERQLLKNGLVVGFTCNAILRSETAVVSVAAKILA
;
A
#
# COMPACT_ATOMS: atom_id res chain seq x y z
N MET A 1 -1.85 -10.66 13.60
CA MET A 1 -2.47 -9.34 13.51
C MET A 1 -1.96 -8.51 14.66
N GLN A 2 -1.36 -7.38 14.36
CA GLN A 2 -0.72 -6.51 15.35
C GLN A 2 -1.73 -5.59 16.06
N PHE A 3 -2.78 -5.19 15.33
CA PHE A 3 -3.87 -4.36 15.85
C PHE A 3 -5.14 -4.55 15.00
N VAL A 4 -6.25 -4.00 15.44
CA VAL A 4 -7.51 -3.89 14.68
C VAL A 4 -7.70 -2.44 14.22
N TYR A 5 -8.08 -2.25 12.97
CA TYR A 5 -8.43 -0.92 12.45
C TYR A 5 -9.87 -0.55 12.84
N HIS A 6 -10.05 0.66 13.35
CA HIS A 6 -11.36 1.29 13.52
C HIS A 6 -11.22 2.82 13.41
N GLU A 7 -12.10 3.45 12.68
CA GLU A 7 -12.05 4.91 12.45
C GLU A 7 -12.18 5.74 13.74
N ASN A 8 -12.87 5.22 14.75
CA ASN A 8 -13.07 5.85 16.05
C ASN A 8 -12.13 5.30 17.14
N ALA A 9 -11.05 4.62 16.79
CA ALA A 9 -10.07 4.19 17.78
C ALA A 9 -9.49 5.42 18.51
N GLY A 10 -9.41 5.36 19.85
CA GLY A 10 -9.06 6.49 20.72
C GLY A 10 -10.26 7.06 21.48
N ALA A 11 -11.50 6.73 21.09
CA ALA A 11 -12.68 7.08 21.87
C ALA A 11 -12.70 6.31 23.21
N THR A 12 -13.22 6.93 24.27
CA THR A 12 -13.33 6.30 25.61
C THR A 12 -14.08 4.97 25.58
N LEU A 13 -15.16 4.90 24.79
CA LEU A 13 -15.92 3.69 24.49
C LEU A 13 -15.89 3.44 22.98
N LEU A 14 -15.55 2.24 22.59
CA LEU A 14 -15.51 1.81 21.20
C LEU A 14 -16.63 0.79 20.94
N HIS A 15 -17.54 1.11 20.05
CA HIS A 15 -18.60 0.23 19.58
C HIS A 15 -18.09 -0.58 18.40
N VAL A 16 -18.06 -1.89 18.55
CA VAL A 16 -17.54 -2.82 17.54
C VAL A 16 -18.68 -3.66 16.98
N GLU A 17 -18.91 -3.50 15.69
CA GLU A 17 -20.00 -4.13 14.96
C GLU A 17 -19.52 -4.84 13.69
N LEU A 18 -20.43 -5.44 12.96
CA LEU A 18 -20.25 -6.02 11.63
C LEU A 18 -19.03 -6.96 11.56
N ARG A 19 -18.17 -6.74 10.58
CA ARG A 19 -17.03 -7.61 10.27
C ARG A 19 -16.00 -7.68 11.41
N ALA A 20 -15.75 -6.57 12.09
CA ALA A 20 -14.83 -6.55 13.23
C ALA A 20 -15.37 -7.37 14.39
N TYR A 21 -16.69 -7.24 14.69
CA TYR A 21 -17.37 -8.05 15.69
C TYR A 21 -17.26 -9.55 15.36
N GLU A 22 -17.61 -9.94 14.13
CA GLU A 22 -17.55 -11.33 13.71
C GLU A 22 -16.15 -11.92 13.87
N HIS A 23 -15.14 -11.18 13.41
CA HIS A 23 -13.77 -11.64 13.47
C HIS A 23 -13.26 -11.80 14.91
N LEU A 24 -13.53 -10.83 15.78
CA LEU A 24 -13.00 -10.84 17.16
C LEU A 24 -13.78 -11.76 18.07
N PHE A 25 -15.12 -11.73 18.02
CA PHE A 25 -15.97 -12.39 19.01
C PHE A 25 -16.48 -13.76 18.53
N LYS A 26 -16.66 -13.98 17.22
CA LYS A 26 -17.09 -15.29 16.70
C LYS A 26 -15.90 -16.17 16.29
N VAL A 27 -14.89 -15.59 15.61
CA VAL A 27 -13.73 -16.36 15.12
C VAL A 27 -12.65 -16.46 16.21
N ARG A 28 -12.21 -15.33 16.76
CA ARG A 28 -11.16 -15.29 17.80
C ARG A 28 -11.68 -15.57 19.21
N ARG A 29 -13.01 -15.50 19.44
CA ARG A 29 -13.69 -15.84 20.68
C ARG A 29 -13.24 -15.00 21.88
N LEU A 30 -12.99 -13.70 21.67
CA LEU A 30 -12.74 -12.77 22.78
C LEU A 30 -13.96 -12.75 23.72
N GLY A 31 -13.68 -12.78 25.02
CA GLY A 31 -14.66 -12.67 26.11
C GLY A 31 -14.64 -11.31 26.79
N VAL A 32 -15.58 -11.08 27.71
CA VAL A 32 -15.59 -9.90 28.58
C VAL A 32 -14.33 -9.94 29.45
N GLY A 33 -13.63 -8.80 29.56
CA GLY A 33 -12.36 -8.67 30.26
C GLY A 33 -11.11 -8.92 29.37
N ASP A 34 -11.28 -9.48 28.17
CA ASP A 34 -10.15 -9.65 27.25
C ASP A 34 -9.71 -8.30 26.65
N VAL A 35 -8.43 -8.21 26.34
CA VAL A 35 -7.78 -6.98 25.85
C VAL A 35 -7.45 -7.10 24.37
N SER A 36 -7.61 -6.01 23.64
CA SER A 36 -7.25 -5.89 22.22
C SER A 36 -6.70 -4.51 21.89
N THR A 37 -5.92 -4.43 20.82
CA THR A 37 -5.24 -3.21 20.40
C THR A 37 -5.81 -2.68 19.08
N TRP A 38 -5.91 -1.36 18.98
CA TRP A 38 -6.64 -0.67 17.90
C TRP A 38 -5.88 0.56 17.39
N ARG A 39 -6.09 0.89 16.11
CA ARG A 39 -5.53 2.09 15.47
C ARG A 39 -6.52 2.69 14.48
N THR A 40 -6.38 4.01 14.23
CA THR A 40 -7.09 4.75 13.16
C THR A 40 -6.38 4.66 11.81
N LEU A 41 -5.07 4.40 11.77
CA LEU A 41 -4.18 4.56 10.61
C LEU A 41 -4.04 6.00 10.11
N GLY A 42 -4.45 6.99 10.92
CA GLY A 42 -4.27 8.42 10.66
C GLY A 42 -3.21 9.05 11.56
N ASP A 43 -2.73 8.30 12.54
CA ASP A 43 -1.74 8.73 13.54
C ASP A 43 -0.87 7.55 14.00
N ALA A 44 0.00 7.80 14.97
CA ALA A 44 0.91 6.79 15.52
C ALA A 44 0.37 6.09 16.78
N TRP A 45 -0.80 6.48 17.28
CA TRP A 45 -1.33 5.96 18.54
C TRP A 45 -1.81 4.51 18.43
N LEU A 46 -1.39 3.70 19.39
CA LEU A 46 -1.92 2.37 19.65
C LEU A 46 -2.79 2.42 20.89
N HIS A 47 -4.07 2.18 20.70
CA HIS A 47 -5.07 2.20 21.74
C HIS A 47 -5.34 0.78 22.25
N THR A 48 -5.22 0.57 23.55
CA THR A 48 -5.53 -0.69 24.21
C THR A 48 -6.91 -0.61 24.84
N TYR A 49 -7.76 -1.55 24.48
CA TYR A 49 -9.14 -1.64 24.96
C TYR A 49 -9.41 -2.94 25.67
N CYS A 50 -10.19 -2.89 26.76
CA CYS A 50 -10.76 -4.04 27.43
C CYS A 50 -12.22 -4.23 26.98
N VAL A 51 -12.63 -5.46 26.75
CA VAL A 51 -14.02 -5.80 26.39
C VAL A 51 -14.92 -5.63 27.62
N GLU A 52 -15.80 -4.64 27.58
CA GLU A 52 -16.74 -4.32 28.68
C GLU A 52 -18.02 -5.15 28.57
N SER A 53 -18.58 -5.28 27.37
CA SER A 53 -19.80 -6.08 27.16
C SER A 53 -19.86 -6.65 25.75
N ILE A 54 -20.58 -7.78 25.61
CA ILE A 54 -20.80 -8.47 24.34
C ILE A 54 -22.30 -8.72 24.16
N GLY A 55 -22.88 -8.08 23.14
CA GLY A 55 -24.22 -8.30 22.67
C GLY A 55 -24.34 -9.36 21.58
N LYS A 56 -25.49 -9.47 20.93
CA LYS A 56 -25.68 -10.45 19.83
C LYS A 56 -24.94 -10.11 18.54
N LYS A 57 -24.78 -8.81 18.22
CA LYS A 57 -24.19 -8.32 16.97
C LYS A 57 -23.18 -7.18 17.17
N GLU A 58 -22.97 -6.76 18.41
CA GLU A 58 -22.10 -5.66 18.80
C GLU A 58 -21.36 -6.00 20.09
N ALA A 59 -20.26 -5.30 20.33
CA ALA A 59 -19.55 -5.31 21.60
C ALA A 59 -19.12 -3.88 21.95
N ILE A 60 -19.04 -3.59 23.23
CA ILE A 60 -18.54 -2.32 23.76
C ILE A 60 -17.20 -2.58 24.41
N LEU A 61 -16.21 -1.81 24.01
CA LEU A 61 -14.86 -1.86 24.53
C LEU A 61 -14.53 -0.54 25.20
N LYS A 62 -13.90 -0.60 26.36
CA LYS A 62 -13.48 0.55 27.14
C LYS A 62 -11.98 0.79 26.94
N LEU A 63 -11.60 2.03 26.65
CA LEU A 63 -10.21 2.45 26.51
C LEU A 63 -9.50 2.34 27.86
N GLU A 64 -8.37 1.63 27.89
CA GLU A 64 -7.50 1.52 29.06
C GLU A 64 -6.28 2.44 28.95
N LYS A 65 -5.63 2.46 27.78
CA LYS A 65 -4.45 3.31 27.56
C LYS A 65 -4.22 3.57 26.07
N SER A 66 -3.40 4.58 25.81
CA SER A 66 -2.91 4.93 24.47
C SER A 66 -1.41 5.17 24.52
N ASP A 67 -0.68 4.47 23.66
CA ASP A 67 0.77 4.56 23.55
C ASP A 67 1.14 5.14 22.19
N ASP A 68 2.07 6.10 22.12
CA ASP A 68 2.62 6.61 20.87
C ASP A 68 3.68 5.64 20.33
N LEU A 69 3.30 4.83 19.35
CA LEU A 69 4.13 3.76 18.81
C LEU A 69 4.12 3.80 17.27
N PRO A 70 4.92 4.71 16.67
CA PRO A 70 5.00 4.83 15.22
C PRO A 70 5.66 3.60 14.59
N CYS A 71 5.09 3.13 13.47
CA CYS A 71 5.68 2.16 12.57
C CYS A 71 5.51 2.67 11.14
N VAL A 72 6.44 3.53 10.73
CA VAL A 72 6.45 4.18 9.42
C VAL A 72 7.69 3.78 8.64
N PRO A 73 7.63 3.79 7.30
CA PRO A 73 8.80 3.50 6.47
C PRO A 73 9.95 4.47 6.76
N LEU A 74 11.18 3.97 6.74
CA LEU A 74 12.39 4.78 6.92
C LEU A 74 12.70 5.66 5.71
N LYS A 75 12.21 5.29 4.53
CA LYS A 75 12.41 6.00 3.26
C LYS A 75 11.06 6.28 2.61
N ASN A 76 10.94 7.42 1.95
CA ASN A 76 9.74 7.78 1.19
C ASN A 76 9.88 7.33 -0.27
N VAL A 77 9.26 6.22 -0.62
CA VAL A 77 9.27 5.65 -1.97
C VAL A 77 7.88 5.73 -2.58
N HIS A 78 7.84 6.34 -3.77
CA HIS A 78 6.66 6.48 -4.59
C HIS A 78 6.80 5.61 -5.85
N LEU A 79 5.91 4.66 -6.05
CA LEU A 79 5.88 3.82 -7.24
C LEU A 79 4.75 4.26 -8.17
N ALA A 80 5.11 4.62 -9.41
CA ALA A 80 4.14 4.76 -10.48
C ALA A 80 4.09 3.45 -11.25
N TRP A 81 2.92 2.84 -11.31
CA TRP A 81 2.75 1.53 -11.88
C TRP A 81 1.75 1.56 -13.04
N GLY A 82 2.22 1.18 -14.23
CA GLY A 82 1.36 0.99 -15.39
C GLY A 82 0.25 0.00 -15.07
N VAL A 83 -1.01 0.40 -15.33
CA VAL A 83 -2.18 -0.42 -14.98
C VAL A 83 -2.15 -1.75 -15.72
N ILE A 84 -2.25 -2.84 -14.97
CA ILE A 84 -2.34 -4.23 -15.41
C ILE A 84 -3.64 -4.85 -14.86
N ASP A 85 -3.81 -6.17 -14.95
CA ASP A 85 -4.97 -6.88 -14.39
C ASP A 85 -5.19 -6.49 -12.91
N PRO A 86 -6.36 -5.94 -12.54
CA PRO A 86 -6.67 -5.53 -11.18
C PRO A 86 -6.47 -6.63 -10.13
N LYS A 87 -6.70 -7.91 -10.50
CA LYS A 87 -6.48 -9.03 -9.58
C LYS A 87 -5.01 -9.23 -9.23
N ILE A 88 -4.11 -8.94 -10.17
CA ILE A 88 -2.65 -8.99 -9.93
C ILE A 88 -2.26 -7.80 -9.05
N ILE A 89 -2.76 -6.60 -9.35
CA ILE A 89 -2.55 -5.41 -8.52
C ILE A 89 -2.98 -5.70 -7.07
N GLU A 90 -4.21 -6.15 -6.86
CA GLU A 90 -4.76 -6.47 -5.53
C GLU A 90 -3.90 -7.47 -4.74
N LYS A 91 -3.35 -8.49 -5.41
CA LYS A 91 -2.46 -9.48 -4.79
C LYS A 91 -1.09 -8.90 -4.41
N THR A 92 -0.63 -7.90 -5.15
CA THR A 92 0.69 -7.29 -4.98
C THR A 92 0.66 -6.17 -3.93
N LEU A 93 -0.48 -5.48 -3.73
CA LEU A 93 -0.60 -4.39 -2.77
C LEU A 93 -0.11 -4.71 -1.36
N PRO A 94 -0.43 -5.88 -0.75
CA PRO A 94 0.10 -6.22 0.58
C PRO A 94 1.62 -6.25 0.63
N MET A 95 2.27 -6.82 -0.38
CA MET A 95 3.73 -6.92 -0.45
C MET A 95 4.38 -5.54 -0.48
N LEU A 96 3.82 -4.62 -1.29
CA LEU A 96 4.32 -3.25 -1.39
C LEU A 96 4.09 -2.46 -0.10
N ASN A 97 2.95 -2.67 0.57
CA ASN A 97 2.66 -2.06 1.86
C ASN A 97 3.60 -2.58 2.96
N GLU A 98 3.88 -3.87 3.01
CA GLU A 98 4.79 -4.52 3.98
C GLU A 98 6.23 -4.06 3.78
N LEU A 99 6.68 -3.91 2.52
CA LEU A 99 8.00 -3.36 2.19
C LEU A 99 8.14 -1.88 2.57
N GLY A 100 7.04 -1.15 2.78
CA GLY A 100 7.08 0.24 3.21
C GLY A 100 6.88 1.26 2.08
N VAL A 101 6.34 0.88 0.93
CA VAL A 101 5.99 1.84 -0.14
C VAL A 101 5.03 2.89 0.41
N SER A 102 5.34 4.18 0.21
CA SER A 102 4.56 5.28 0.74
C SER A 102 3.37 5.63 -0.14
N LYS A 103 3.54 5.54 -1.46
CA LYS A 103 2.54 5.90 -2.45
C LYS A 103 2.62 5.01 -3.68
N ILE A 104 1.46 4.69 -4.25
CA ILE A 104 1.33 4.11 -5.59
C ILE A 104 0.46 5.02 -6.45
N SER A 105 1.00 5.42 -7.62
CA SER A 105 0.23 6.05 -8.70
C SER A 105 -0.02 5.01 -9.79
N PHE A 106 -1.27 4.67 -10.03
CA PHE A 106 -1.66 3.83 -11.15
C PHE A 106 -1.73 4.67 -12.42
N VAL A 107 -0.96 4.28 -13.44
CA VAL A 107 -0.82 5.07 -14.67
C VAL A 107 -1.40 4.28 -15.85
N TYR A 108 -2.39 4.84 -16.54
CA TYR A 108 -2.91 4.24 -17.77
C TYR A 108 -1.95 4.54 -18.94
N ALA A 109 -0.95 3.68 -19.09
CA ALA A 109 -0.02 3.72 -20.22
C ALA A 109 -0.71 3.28 -21.51
N ASP A 110 -0.06 3.53 -22.67
CA ASP A 110 -0.62 3.17 -23.99
C ASP A 110 -0.93 1.68 -24.12
N PHE A 111 -0.10 0.82 -23.50
CA PHE A 111 -0.27 -0.64 -23.47
C PHE A 111 -0.98 -1.16 -22.23
N SER A 112 -1.48 -0.29 -21.36
CA SER A 112 -2.40 -0.69 -20.29
C SER A 112 -3.74 -1.14 -20.88
N GLN A 113 -4.37 -2.12 -20.24
CA GLN A 113 -5.70 -2.57 -20.62
C GLN A 113 -6.74 -1.54 -20.16
N LYS A 114 -7.17 -0.66 -21.06
CA LYS A 114 -8.08 0.48 -20.78
C LYS A 114 -9.45 0.10 -20.23
N ASN A 115 -9.85 -1.17 -20.39
CA ASN A 115 -11.13 -1.68 -19.86
C ASN A 115 -11.05 -2.05 -18.37
N HIS A 116 -9.87 -2.07 -17.78
CA HIS A 116 -9.70 -2.37 -16.38
C HIS A 116 -9.97 -1.12 -15.54
N LYS A 117 -11.04 -1.18 -14.74
CA LYS A 117 -11.32 -0.18 -13.70
C LYS A 117 -10.82 -0.69 -12.38
N LEU A 118 -10.10 0.16 -11.65
CA LEU A 118 -9.59 -0.14 -10.32
C LEU A 118 -10.69 0.10 -9.28
N ASP A 119 -10.89 -0.85 -8.39
CA ASP A 119 -11.82 -0.73 -7.25
C ASP A 119 -11.03 -0.19 -6.04
N TYR A 120 -11.00 1.14 -5.90
CA TYR A 120 -10.27 1.82 -4.82
C TYR A 120 -10.77 1.46 -3.44
N GLU A 121 -12.07 1.23 -3.27
CA GLU A 121 -12.65 0.81 -2.00
C GLU A 121 -12.14 -0.59 -1.59
N ARG A 122 -12.05 -1.48 -2.55
CA ARG A 122 -11.50 -2.81 -2.33
C ARG A 122 -9.99 -2.77 -2.06
N MET A 123 -9.23 -1.98 -2.84
CA MET A 123 -7.79 -1.80 -2.64
C MET A 123 -7.50 -1.18 -1.27
N ARG A 124 -8.28 -0.16 -0.85
CA ARG A 124 -8.16 0.44 0.48
C ARG A 124 -8.35 -0.60 1.58
N ARG A 125 -9.35 -1.47 1.47
CA ARG A 125 -9.57 -2.57 2.44
C ARG A 125 -8.40 -3.56 2.46
N ILE A 126 -7.80 -3.85 1.32
CA ILE A 126 -6.61 -4.72 1.23
C ILE A 126 -5.44 -4.08 1.97
N VAL A 127 -5.18 -2.79 1.74
CA VAL A 127 -4.11 -2.04 2.42
C VAL A 127 -4.33 -1.99 3.93
N ILE A 128 -5.56 -1.69 4.39
CA ILE A 128 -5.91 -1.72 5.82
C ILE A 128 -5.61 -3.09 6.44
N ASN A 129 -6.04 -4.17 5.78
CA ASN A 129 -5.78 -5.53 6.26
C ASN A 129 -4.27 -5.83 6.34
N SER A 130 -3.49 -5.38 5.36
CA SER A 130 -2.03 -5.49 5.38
C SER A 130 -1.42 -4.69 6.54
N CYS A 131 -1.86 -3.44 6.78
CA CYS A 131 -1.40 -2.64 7.92
C CYS A 131 -1.68 -3.34 9.26
N GLN A 132 -2.88 -3.90 9.43
CA GLN A 132 -3.23 -4.67 10.63
C GLN A 132 -2.33 -5.88 10.86
N GLN A 133 -1.85 -6.50 9.78
CA GLN A 133 -1.00 -7.67 9.83
C GLN A 133 0.45 -7.30 10.11
N CYS A 134 1.02 -6.32 9.37
CA CYS A 134 2.43 -5.95 9.47
C CYS A 134 2.74 -4.91 10.57
N GLY A 135 1.71 -4.25 11.12
CA GLY A 135 1.88 -3.25 12.20
C GLY A 135 2.06 -1.82 11.71
N ARG A 136 2.06 -1.56 10.40
CA ARG A 136 2.27 -0.23 9.82
C ARG A 136 1.19 0.76 10.29
N THR A 137 1.60 1.98 10.69
CA THR A 137 0.72 3.00 11.27
C THR A 137 0.16 3.99 10.27
N ALA A 138 0.78 4.11 9.09
CA ALA A 138 0.34 5.01 8.03
C ALA A 138 -0.10 4.21 6.80
N MET A 139 -1.27 4.54 6.25
CA MET A 139 -1.76 3.94 5.00
C MET A 139 -0.91 4.35 3.81
N MET A 140 -0.65 3.40 2.93
CA MET A 140 -0.11 3.68 1.60
C MET A 140 -1.12 4.49 0.80
N VAL A 141 -0.67 5.61 0.20
CA VAL A 141 -1.51 6.48 -0.63
C VAL A 141 -1.70 5.84 -2.01
N LEU A 142 -2.94 5.83 -2.51
CA LEU A 142 -3.28 5.34 -3.84
C LEU A 142 -3.87 6.49 -4.66
N GLU A 143 -3.35 6.70 -5.86
CA GLU A 143 -3.83 7.70 -6.80
C GLU A 143 -3.80 7.17 -8.25
N GLU A 144 -4.37 7.91 -9.20
CA GLU A 144 -4.53 7.48 -10.60
C GLU A 144 -4.16 8.59 -11.57
N PHE A 145 -3.56 8.22 -12.69
CA PHE A 145 -3.25 9.12 -13.81
C PHE A 145 -3.73 8.55 -15.13
N ALA A 146 -4.40 9.37 -15.91
CA ALA A 146 -4.97 8.99 -17.20
C ALA A 146 -3.91 8.69 -18.28
N SER A 147 -2.63 9.07 -18.07
CA SER A 147 -1.53 8.82 -19.00
C SER A 147 -0.17 9.00 -18.35
N VAL A 148 0.87 8.42 -18.98
CA VAL A 148 2.27 8.64 -18.62
C VAL A 148 2.63 10.13 -18.66
N ARG A 149 2.12 10.88 -19.65
CA ARG A 149 2.34 12.33 -19.75
C ARG A 149 1.81 13.07 -18.53
N ALA A 150 0.55 12.85 -18.16
CA ALA A 150 -0.06 13.51 -17.01
C ALA A 150 0.68 13.19 -15.70
N TYR A 151 1.16 11.95 -15.57
CA TYR A 151 1.97 11.56 -14.43
C TYR A 151 3.32 12.30 -14.38
N LEU A 152 4.04 12.37 -15.50
CA LEU A 152 5.35 13.05 -15.56
C LEU A 152 5.25 14.57 -15.37
N GLU A 153 4.15 15.19 -15.77
CA GLU A 153 3.87 16.60 -15.48
C GLU A 153 3.73 16.86 -13.98
N ALA A 154 3.11 15.94 -13.24
CA ALA A 154 2.98 16.01 -11.78
C ALA A 154 4.29 15.63 -11.05
N TYR A 155 5.04 14.67 -11.59
CA TYR A 155 6.27 14.11 -10.98
C TYR A 155 7.45 14.11 -11.95
N PRO A 156 8.00 15.29 -12.33
CA PRO A 156 9.01 15.42 -13.38
C PRO A 156 10.38 14.81 -13.03
N LYS A 157 10.64 14.53 -11.74
CA LYS A 157 11.88 13.91 -11.27
C LYS A 157 11.80 12.39 -11.12
N THR A 158 10.83 11.77 -11.78
CA THR A 158 10.64 10.31 -11.72
C THR A 158 11.73 9.56 -12.47
N ARG A 159 12.28 8.53 -11.82
CA ARG A 159 13.13 7.54 -12.49
C ARG A 159 12.25 6.53 -13.22
N VAL A 160 12.65 6.17 -14.43
CA VAL A 160 11.92 5.20 -15.25
C VAL A 160 12.64 3.87 -15.18
N VAL A 161 11.92 2.82 -14.83
CA VAL A 161 12.45 1.46 -14.80
C VAL A 161 12.12 0.80 -16.15
N ASP A 162 13.15 0.62 -16.98
CA ASP A 162 13.03 0.02 -18.31
C ASP A 162 14.31 -0.75 -18.65
N PHE A 163 14.37 -1.34 -19.84
CA PHE A 163 15.58 -2.01 -20.33
C PHE A 163 16.67 -0.97 -20.64
N CYS A 164 17.71 -0.95 -19.82
CA CYS A 164 18.89 -0.09 -20.04
C CYS A 164 20.11 -0.67 -19.30
N GLU A 165 21.29 -0.16 -19.65
CA GLU A 165 22.57 -0.57 -19.05
C GLU A 165 22.83 0.10 -17.68
N THR A 166 22.16 1.22 -17.38
CA THR A 166 22.29 1.90 -16.08
C THR A 166 21.56 1.11 -15.00
N PRO A 167 22.27 0.50 -14.05
CA PRO A 167 21.62 -0.36 -13.08
C PRO A 167 20.77 0.44 -12.10
N LEU A 168 19.64 -0.14 -11.68
CA LEU A 168 18.91 0.31 -10.51
C LEU A 168 19.78 0.01 -9.27
N ASP A 169 20.52 1.02 -8.82
CA ASP A 169 21.45 0.88 -7.71
C ASP A 169 20.74 0.82 -6.36
N ALA A 170 21.24 -0.01 -5.44
CA ALA A 170 20.80 -0.04 -4.04
C ALA A 170 21.04 1.30 -3.32
N GLY A 171 21.95 2.15 -3.82
CA GLY A 171 22.13 3.53 -3.40
C GLY A 171 21.07 4.50 -3.93
N CYS A 172 20.14 4.06 -4.81
CA CYS A 172 18.99 4.84 -5.21
C CYS A 172 18.13 5.10 -3.99
N SER A 173 18.10 6.34 -3.59
CA SER A 173 17.41 6.84 -2.40
C SER A 173 15.91 7.00 -2.66
N GLU A 174 15.26 7.62 -1.72
CA GLU A 174 13.89 8.14 -1.82
C GLU A 174 13.57 8.75 -3.20
N GLY A 175 12.33 8.65 -3.61
CA GLY A 175 11.87 9.25 -4.85
C GLY A 175 10.80 8.45 -5.58
N SER A 176 10.53 8.87 -6.80
CA SER A 176 9.51 8.27 -7.66
C SER A 176 10.13 7.36 -8.71
N TYR A 177 9.50 6.21 -8.93
CA TYR A 177 9.91 5.20 -9.90
C TYR A 177 8.72 4.78 -10.75
N LEU A 178 8.82 4.92 -12.07
CA LEU A 178 7.78 4.53 -13.03
C LEU A 178 8.10 3.16 -13.63
N ILE A 179 7.19 2.21 -13.46
CA ILE A 179 7.25 0.86 -13.97
C ILE A 179 6.12 0.66 -15.00
N GLY A 180 6.45 0.15 -16.19
CA GLY A 180 5.49 -0.10 -17.25
C GLY A 180 4.52 -1.26 -16.98
N PRO A 181 3.40 -1.34 -17.74
CA PRO A 181 2.56 -2.53 -17.80
C PRO A 181 3.31 -3.68 -18.52
N GLU A 182 2.67 -4.85 -18.70
CA GLU A 182 3.31 -6.03 -19.33
C GLU A 182 3.85 -5.74 -20.75
N GLY A 183 3.17 -4.87 -21.50
CA GLY A 183 3.61 -4.44 -22.85
C GLY A 183 4.71 -3.38 -22.85
N GLY A 184 5.12 -2.89 -21.65
CA GLY A 184 6.08 -1.79 -21.50
C GLY A 184 5.52 -0.44 -21.97
N PHE A 185 6.41 0.43 -22.45
CA PHE A 185 6.07 1.77 -22.94
C PHE A 185 6.04 1.84 -24.46
N SER A 186 5.08 2.56 -25.04
CA SER A 186 5.01 2.81 -26.47
C SER A 186 6.15 3.70 -26.94
N SER A 187 6.38 3.74 -28.26
CA SER A 187 7.39 4.61 -28.86
C SER A 187 7.17 6.10 -28.55
N LYS A 188 5.90 6.52 -28.43
CA LYS A 188 5.52 7.90 -28.05
C LYS A 188 5.88 8.17 -26.58
N GLU A 189 5.55 7.25 -25.71
CA GLU A 189 5.89 7.33 -24.29
C GLU A 189 7.40 7.32 -24.08
N ARG A 190 8.13 6.43 -24.75
CA ARG A 190 9.60 6.40 -24.70
C ARG A 190 10.25 7.72 -25.13
N GLN A 191 9.62 8.48 -26.05
CA GLN A 191 10.10 9.82 -26.38
C GLN A 191 9.93 10.80 -25.23
N LEU A 192 8.86 10.72 -24.45
CA LEU A 192 8.69 11.53 -23.24
C LEU A 192 9.69 11.15 -22.15
N LEU A 193 10.02 9.87 -22.06
CA LEU A 193 10.92 9.32 -21.04
C LEU A 193 12.41 9.58 -21.34
N LYS A 194 12.79 9.95 -22.57
CA LYS A 194 14.20 10.20 -22.97
C LYS A 194 14.92 11.27 -22.16
N ASN A 195 14.18 12.23 -21.61
CA ASN A 195 14.75 13.30 -20.79
C ASN A 195 14.81 12.93 -19.29
N GLY A 196 14.32 11.76 -18.92
CA GLY A 196 14.34 11.24 -17.56
C GLY A 196 15.53 10.33 -17.29
N LEU A 197 15.79 10.06 -16.02
CA LEU A 197 16.75 9.05 -15.62
C LEU A 197 16.13 7.65 -15.81
N VAL A 198 16.63 6.92 -16.82
CA VAL A 198 16.22 5.51 -17.05
C VAL A 198 17.20 4.61 -16.30
N VAL A 199 16.64 3.66 -15.53
CA VAL A 199 17.39 2.66 -14.76
C VAL A 199 16.84 1.27 -15.05
N GLY A 200 17.67 0.25 -14.96
CA GLY A 200 17.28 -1.12 -15.28
C GLY A 200 17.73 -2.13 -14.24
N PHE A 201 17.16 -3.33 -14.33
CA PHE A 201 17.64 -4.46 -13.56
C PHE A 201 18.85 -5.12 -14.24
N THR A 202 19.79 -5.61 -13.45
CA THR A 202 20.97 -6.34 -13.93
C THR A 202 20.70 -7.83 -14.17
N CYS A 203 19.45 -8.29 -14.04
CA CYS A 203 19.07 -9.67 -14.30
C CYS A 203 18.93 -9.93 -15.81
N ASN A 204 19.27 -11.16 -16.25
CA ASN A 204 19.17 -11.57 -17.65
C ASN A 204 17.73 -11.94 -18.08
N ALA A 205 16.79 -12.05 -17.12
CA ALA A 205 15.41 -12.41 -17.40
C ALA A 205 14.53 -11.16 -17.49
N ILE A 206 13.55 -11.20 -18.38
CA ILE A 206 12.49 -10.19 -18.45
C ILE A 206 11.54 -10.41 -17.27
N LEU A 207 11.44 -9.43 -16.39
CA LEU A 207 10.53 -9.47 -15.26
C LEU A 207 9.10 -9.11 -15.72
N ARG A 208 8.11 -9.78 -15.16
CA ARG A 208 6.73 -9.32 -15.26
C ARG A 208 6.55 -8.01 -14.51
N SER A 209 5.55 -7.22 -14.88
CA SER A 209 5.29 -5.90 -14.30
C SER A 209 5.15 -5.95 -12.76
N GLU A 210 4.39 -6.93 -12.23
CA GLU A 210 4.24 -7.15 -10.79
C GLU A 210 5.55 -7.58 -10.09
N THR A 211 6.38 -8.36 -10.77
CA THR A 211 7.69 -8.74 -10.25
C THR A 211 8.62 -7.53 -10.22
N ALA A 212 8.61 -6.73 -11.29
CA ALA A 212 9.44 -5.52 -11.38
C ALA A 212 9.09 -4.51 -10.27
N VAL A 213 7.80 -4.23 -10.03
CA VAL A 213 7.39 -3.26 -9.01
C VAL A 213 7.79 -3.69 -7.59
N VAL A 214 7.63 -4.99 -7.27
CA VAL A 214 8.07 -5.53 -5.97
C VAL A 214 9.59 -5.50 -5.85
N SER A 215 10.31 -5.83 -6.94
CA SER A 215 11.78 -5.82 -6.95
C SER A 215 12.35 -4.40 -6.75
N VAL A 216 11.73 -3.38 -7.37
CA VAL A 216 12.09 -1.97 -7.14
C VAL A 216 11.89 -1.62 -5.67
N ALA A 217 10.72 -1.93 -5.10
CA ALA A 217 10.42 -1.66 -3.70
C ALA A 217 11.42 -2.34 -2.77
N ALA A 218 11.66 -3.64 -2.94
CA ALA A 218 12.59 -4.40 -2.12
C ALA A 218 14.02 -3.87 -2.21
N LYS A 219 14.49 -3.54 -3.42
CA LYS A 219 15.88 -3.06 -3.62
C LYS A 219 16.14 -1.70 -2.96
N ILE A 220 15.10 -0.87 -2.79
CA ILE A 220 15.26 0.49 -2.25
C ILE A 220 14.94 0.55 -0.76
N LEU A 221 13.99 -0.26 -0.29
CA LEU A 221 13.41 -0.17 1.06
C LEU A 221 13.95 -1.22 2.02
N ALA A 222 14.37 -2.38 1.53
CA ALA A 222 14.96 -3.47 2.32
C ALA A 222 16.55 -3.48 2.21
#